data_64e7a218cfe49e95d745e627dd53ba44
#
_entry.id   64e7a218cfe49e95d745e627dd53ba44
#
_cell.length_a   1.000
_cell.length_b   1.000
_cell.length_c   1.000
_cell.angle_alpha   90.00
_cell.angle_beta   90.00
_cell.angle_gamma   90.00
#
_symmetry.space_group_name_H-M   'P 1'
#
loop_
_entity.id
_entity.type
_entity.pdbx_description
1 polymer ?
#
loop_
_entity_poly.entity_id
_entity_poly.type
_entity_poly.pdbx_seq_one_letter_code
_entity_poly.pdbx_strand_id
1 'polypeptide(L)'
;MFLLYTIFMIEPTQEFITKVVENHFDVSDREIGLVKMQFYFEDQDFKEKFVRLTQELETNNLLCTLEKEGYRHMVVVSKMPKQKKRRWLSKSWTPRIMFAATVAMVLIDGFYRTAMLNTFPLIQPIGDPLGVAVVYAWALLGILGVHEAGHLFAAKWHKIKTTWPYFIPGIPIVGIPTFGAFIQSRSLTVNR
;
A
#
# COMPACT_ATOMS: atom_id res chain seq x y z
N MET A 1 -2.05 -33.39 29.16
CA MET A 1 -0.68 -33.56 28.62
C MET A 1 -0.62 -32.81 27.28
N PHE A 2 -0.58 -31.45 27.35
CA PHE A 2 -0.43 -30.57 26.19
C PHE A 2 0.96 -29.94 26.32
N LEU A 3 1.94 -30.61 25.76
CA LEU A 3 3.32 -30.13 25.70
C LEU A 3 3.51 -29.34 24.42
N LEU A 4 3.71 -28.04 24.57
CA LEU A 4 4.81 -27.26 24.04
C LEU A 4 5.19 -27.53 22.56
N TYR A 5 4.51 -26.85 21.62
CA TYR A 5 5.15 -26.37 20.41
C TYR A 5 5.28 -24.85 20.47
N THR A 6 6.07 -24.40 21.41
CA THR A 6 6.69 -23.06 21.31
C THR A 6 7.82 -23.23 20.33
N ILE A 7 7.55 -22.98 19.06
CA ILE A 7 8.63 -22.74 18.08
C ILE A 7 9.35 -21.49 18.60
N PHE A 8 10.45 -21.70 19.26
CA PHE A 8 11.48 -20.69 19.51
C PHE A 8 11.87 -20.16 18.12
N MET A 9 11.25 -19.08 17.68
CA MET A 9 11.83 -18.25 16.64
C MET A 9 13.09 -17.66 17.28
N ILE A 10 14.24 -18.30 17.01
CA ILE A 10 15.55 -17.78 17.37
C ILE A 10 15.62 -16.40 16.73
N GLU A 11 15.57 -15.36 17.55
CA GLU A 11 15.80 -14.00 17.05
C GLU A 11 17.21 -14.02 16.43
N PRO A 12 17.38 -13.57 15.18
CA PRO A 12 18.68 -13.57 14.54
C PRO A 12 19.66 -12.77 15.38
N THR A 13 20.69 -13.45 15.86
CA THR A 13 21.72 -12.87 16.71
C THR A 13 22.50 -11.82 15.91
N GLN A 14 23.04 -10.81 16.56
CA GLN A 14 23.89 -9.79 15.90
C GLN A 14 25.03 -10.43 15.09
N GLU A 15 25.62 -11.50 15.60
CA GLU A 15 26.65 -12.27 14.91
C GLU A 15 26.15 -12.89 13.59
N PHE A 16 24.92 -13.40 13.57
CA PHE A 16 24.32 -13.95 12.37
C PHE A 16 24.15 -12.86 11.31
N ILE A 17 23.63 -11.69 11.68
CA ILE A 17 23.43 -10.56 10.76
C ILE A 17 24.78 -10.11 10.19
N THR A 18 25.77 -9.95 11.06
CA THR A 18 27.13 -9.55 10.65
C THR A 18 27.72 -10.54 9.64
N LYS A 19 27.66 -11.82 9.93
CA LYS A 19 28.18 -12.87 9.06
C LYS A 19 27.48 -12.91 7.70
N VAL A 20 26.16 -12.72 7.66
CA VAL A 20 25.39 -12.69 6.41
C VAL A 20 25.76 -11.47 5.57
N VAL A 21 25.95 -10.30 6.18
CA VAL A 21 26.35 -9.07 5.47
C VAL A 21 27.79 -9.19 4.95
N GLU A 22 28.71 -9.67 5.78
CA GLU A 22 30.14 -9.88 5.40
C GLU A 22 30.32 -10.92 4.29
N ASN A 23 29.39 -11.87 4.13
CA ASN A 23 29.42 -12.81 3.02
C ASN A 23 29.09 -12.17 1.67
N HIS A 24 28.39 -11.05 1.67
CA HIS A 24 27.95 -10.36 0.44
C HIS A 24 28.72 -9.08 0.15
N PHE A 25 29.20 -8.40 1.19
CA PHE A 25 29.91 -7.12 1.09
C PHE A 25 31.24 -7.12 1.81
N ASP A 26 32.20 -6.44 1.24
CA ASP A 26 33.48 -6.14 1.92
C ASP A 26 33.27 -4.95 2.85
N VAL A 27 32.96 -5.26 4.11
CA VAL A 27 32.58 -4.28 5.12
C VAL A 27 33.82 -3.56 5.63
N SER A 28 33.91 -2.26 5.37
CA SER A 28 35.02 -1.41 5.84
C SER A 28 34.86 -0.94 7.28
N ASP A 29 33.61 -0.70 7.72
CA ASP A 29 33.28 -0.26 9.07
C ASP A 29 31.87 -0.69 9.46
N ARG A 30 31.59 -0.77 10.75
CA ARG A 30 30.28 -1.17 11.26
C ARG A 30 29.87 -0.41 12.50
N GLU A 31 28.61 0.01 12.54
CA GLU A 31 27.99 0.59 13.74
C GLU A 31 26.83 -0.28 14.19
N ILE A 32 26.92 -0.77 15.43
CA ILE A 32 25.92 -1.64 16.03
C ILE A 32 25.10 -0.83 17.02
N GLY A 33 23.91 -0.40 16.58
CA GLY A 33 22.93 0.26 17.45
C GLY A 33 21.91 -0.75 18.03
N LEU A 34 21.13 -0.29 19.01
CA LEU A 34 20.10 -1.11 19.67
C LEU A 34 18.95 -1.54 18.74
N VAL A 35 18.67 -0.76 17.69
CA VAL A 35 17.51 -0.96 16.79
C VAL A 35 17.96 -1.23 15.35
N LYS A 36 19.09 -0.69 14.95
CA LYS A 36 19.64 -0.75 13.60
C LYS A 36 21.10 -1.13 13.65
N MET A 37 21.54 -1.91 12.66
CA MET A 37 22.94 -2.20 12.41
C MET A 37 23.30 -1.57 11.07
N GLN A 38 24.42 -0.84 11.03
CA GLN A 38 24.89 -0.13 9.85
C GLN A 38 26.23 -0.73 9.44
N PHE A 39 26.38 -1.04 8.15
CA PHE A 39 27.57 -1.63 7.57
C PHE A 39 28.02 -0.77 6.40
N TYR A 40 29.20 -0.19 6.51
CA TYR A 40 29.79 0.65 5.47
C TYR A 40 30.62 -0.18 4.51
N PHE A 41 30.52 0.11 3.22
CA PHE A 41 31.25 -0.59 2.17
C PHE A 41 31.57 0.36 1.00
N GLU A 42 32.58 -0.01 0.20
CA GLU A 42 33.06 0.79 -0.95
C GLU A 42 32.89 0.07 -2.30
N ASP A 43 32.16 -1.03 -2.33
CA ASP A 43 31.92 -1.83 -3.53
C ASP A 43 31.21 -1.03 -4.63
N GLN A 44 31.72 -1.09 -5.87
CA GLN A 44 31.08 -0.44 -7.03
C GLN A 44 29.90 -1.25 -7.58
N ASP A 45 29.94 -2.57 -7.44
CA ASP A 45 28.91 -3.49 -7.98
C ASP A 45 27.98 -4.01 -6.88
N PHE A 46 27.42 -3.07 -6.14
CA PHE A 46 26.61 -3.39 -4.95
C PHE A 46 25.18 -3.81 -5.26
N LYS A 47 24.63 -3.52 -6.46
CA LYS A 47 23.19 -3.71 -6.74
C LYS A 47 22.77 -5.17 -6.67
N GLU A 48 23.48 -6.05 -7.36
CA GLU A 48 23.14 -7.48 -7.35
C GLU A 48 23.39 -8.12 -5.98
N LYS A 49 24.50 -7.75 -5.34
CA LYS A 49 24.84 -8.21 -3.99
C LYS A 49 23.76 -7.79 -2.99
N PHE A 50 23.26 -6.56 -3.08
CA PHE A 50 22.19 -6.04 -2.24
C PHE A 50 20.87 -6.78 -2.43
N VAL A 51 20.50 -7.12 -3.66
CA VAL A 51 19.29 -7.89 -3.92
C VAL A 51 19.35 -9.28 -3.28
N ARG A 52 20.50 -9.97 -3.41
CA ARG A 52 20.71 -11.30 -2.79
C ARG A 52 20.67 -11.21 -1.26
N LEU A 53 21.39 -10.24 -0.70
CA LEU A 53 21.38 -9.99 0.75
C LEU A 53 19.99 -9.74 1.28
N THR A 54 19.20 -8.88 0.58
CA THR A 54 17.84 -8.57 1.01
C THR A 54 16.93 -9.79 0.99
N GLN A 55 17.03 -10.63 -0.03
CA GLN A 55 16.27 -11.89 -0.10
C GLN A 55 16.59 -12.83 1.06
N GLU A 56 17.87 -12.93 1.44
CA GLU A 56 18.30 -13.77 2.54
C GLU A 56 17.85 -13.22 3.90
N LEU A 57 17.94 -11.91 4.10
CA LEU A 57 17.51 -11.26 5.35
C LEU A 57 15.98 -11.22 5.51
N GLU A 58 15.22 -11.09 4.42
CA GLU A 58 13.75 -11.15 4.46
C GLU A 58 13.22 -12.49 4.97
N THR A 59 13.89 -13.60 4.67
CA THR A 59 13.51 -14.93 5.21
C THR A 59 13.58 -14.98 6.72
N ASN A 60 14.42 -14.14 7.33
CA ASN A 60 14.64 -14.03 8.77
C ASN A 60 13.89 -12.85 9.42
N ASN A 61 12.87 -12.27 8.74
CA ASN A 61 12.10 -11.11 9.19
C ASN A 61 12.94 -9.86 9.49
N LEU A 62 14.04 -9.69 8.74
CA LEU A 62 14.88 -8.52 8.77
C LEU A 62 14.62 -7.64 7.55
N LEU A 63 14.65 -6.34 7.74
CA LEU A 63 14.56 -5.32 6.70
C LEU A 63 15.96 -4.79 6.42
N CYS A 64 16.34 -4.80 5.15
CA CYS A 64 17.59 -4.24 4.67
C CYS A 64 17.31 -3.03 3.81
N THR A 65 17.95 -1.91 4.11
CA THR A 65 17.88 -0.67 3.31
C THR A 65 19.29 -0.23 2.93
N LEU A 66 19.41 0.30 1.71
CA LEU A 66 20.64 0.89 1.22
C LEU A 66 20.54 2.39 1.42
N GLU A 67 21.45 2.95 2.16
CA GLU A 67 21.55 4.39 2.40
C GLU A 67 22.92 4.90 1.93
N LYS A 68 23.01 6.19 1.70
CA LYS A 68 24.27 6.84 1.31
C LYS A 68 24.56 7.97 2.29
N GLU A 69 25.72 7.92 2.89
CA GLU A 69 26.20 8.97 3.77
C GLU A 69 27.50 9.60 3.21
N GLY A 70 27.37 10.81 2.69
CA GLY A 70 28.47 11.47 1.98
C GLY A 70 28.88 10.68 0.73
N TYR A 71 30.11 10.18 0.73
CA TYR A 71 30.68 9.37 -0.36
C TYR A 71 30.60 7.86 -0.11
N ARG A 72 30.22 7.44 1.10
CA ARG A 72 30.16 6.02 1.48
C ARG A 72 28.76 5.47 1.30
N HIS A 73 28.68 4.23 0.85
CA HIS A 73 27.44 3.47 0.85
C HIS A 73 27.36 2.65 2.13
N MET A 74 26.14 2.54 2.67
CA MET A 74 25.90 1.71 3.85
C MET A 74 24.66 0.87 3.68
N VAL A 75 24.73 -0.34 4.21
CA VAL A 75 23.60 -1.22 4.38
C VAL A 75 23.10 -1.09 5.81
N VAL A 76 21.83 -0.74 5.96
CA VAL A 76 21.17 -0.65 7.27
C VAL A 76 20.26 -1.84 7.44
N VAL A 77 20.53 -2.67 8.41
CA VAL A 77 19.71 -3.83 8.77
C VAL A 77 18.92 -3.51 10.03
N SER A 78 17.61 -3.69 9.96
CA SER A 78 16.70 -3.47 11.08
C SER A 78 15.65 -4.59 11.17
N LYS A 79 15.03 -4.77 12.34
CA LYS A 79 13.91 -5.70 12.48
C LYS A 79 12.74 -5.23 11.61
N MET A 80 12.13 -6.15 10.87
CA MET A 80 10.95 -5.82 10.08
C MET A 80 9.83 -5.29 10.99
N PRO A 81 9.30 -4.09 10.75
CA PRO A 81 8.27 -3.54 11.60
C PRO A 81 7.04 -4.45 11.58
N LYS A 82 6.58 -4.89 12.76
CA LYS A 82 5.35 -5.67 12.87
C LYS A 82 4.20 -4.83 12.31
N GLN A 83 3.73 -5.17 11.12
CA GLN A 83 2.55 -4.52 10.56
C GLN A 83 1.36 -4.80 11.48
N LYS A 84 0.92 -3.78 12.23
CA LYS A 84 -0.35 -3.85 12.96
C LYS A 84 -1.45 -4.02 11.92
N LYS A 85 -1.92 -5.24 11.71
CA LYS A 85 -3.12 -5.51 10.91
C LYS A 85 -4.26 -4.70 11.55
N ARG A 86 -4.65 -3.59 10.95
CA ARG A 86 -5.86 -2.88 11.36
C ARG A 86 -7.03 -3.85 11.17
N ARG A 87 -7.51 -4.43 12.26
CA ARG A 87 -8.54 -5.50 12.27
C ARG A 87 -9.79 -5.13 11.46
N TRP A 88 -10.09 -3.85 11.39
CA TRP A 88 -11.23 -3.32 10.67
C TRP A 88 -11.06 -3.35 9.14
N LEU A 89 -9.91 -2.93 8.62
CA LEU A 89 -9.60 -2.95 7.18
C LEU A 89 -9.27 -4.36 6.66
N SER A 90 -9.06 -5.33 7.56
CA SER A 90 -8.68 -6.70 7.21
C SER A 90 -9.87 -7.60 6.90
N LYS A 91 -11.13 -7.19 7.18
CA LYS A 91 -12.31 -7.98 6.85
C LYS A 91 -12.60 -7.91 5.36
N SER A 92 -12.80 -9.07 4.73
CA SER A 92 -13.12 -9.21 3.30
C SER A 92 -14.39 -8.44 2.84
N TRP A 93 -15.28 -8.10 3.77
CA TRP A 93 -16.51 -7.38 3.49
C TRP A 93 -16.37 -5.86 3.49
N THR A 94 -15.34 -5.32 4.16
CA THR A 94 -15.14 -3.86 4.28
C THR A 94 -15.07 -3.16 2.91
N PRO A 95 -14.27 -3.61 1.92
CA PRO A 95 -14.22 -2.96 0.62
C PRO A 95 -15.58 -2.98 -0.10
N ARG A 96 -16.35 -4.08 0.05
CA ARG A 96 -17.66 -4.22 -0.57
C ARG A 96 -18.70 -3.27 0.03
N ILE A 97 -18.72 -3.16 1.35
CA ILE A 97 -19.61 -2.22 2.06
C ILE A 97 -19.27 -0.78 1.68
N MET A 98 -17.99 -0.43 1.67
CA MET A 98 -17.53 0.91 1.29
C MET A 98 -17.87 1.22 -0.16
N PHE A 99 -17.72 0.26 -1.07
CA PHE A 99 -18.14 0.43 -2.47
C PHE A 99 -19.65 0.66 -2.58
N ALA A 100 -20.47 -0.16 -1.93
CA ALA A 100 -21.92 0.01 -1.93
C ALA A 100 -22.34 1.37 -1.35
N ALA A 101 -21.73 1.81 -0.27
CA ALA A 101 -21.95 3.14 0.29
C ALA A 101 -21.55 4.25 -0.69
N THR A 102 -20.43 4.12 -1.39
CA THR A 102 -20.01 5.09 -2.41
C THR A 102 -21.00 5.16 -3.56
N VAL A 103 -21.47 4.01 -4.06
CA VAL A 103 -22.51 3.98 -5.11
C VAL A 103 -23.77 4.70 -4.66
N ALA A 104 -24.26 4.44 -3.43
CA ALA A 104 -25.41 5.12 -2.87
C ALA A 104 -25.20 6.64 -2.78
N MET A 105 -24.06 7.09 -2.30
CA MET A 105 -23.75 8.54 -2.19
C MET A 105 -23.67 9.22 -3.55
N VAL A 106 -23.10 8.55 -4.56
CA VAL A 106 -23.04 9.07 -5.93
C VAL A 106 -24.43 9.18 -6.55
N LEU A 107 -25.30 8.20 -6.34
CA LEU A 107 -26.69 8.25 -6.82
C LEU A 107 -27.48 9.36 -6.14
N ILE A 108 -27.34 9.51 -4.83
CA ILE A 108 -27.97 10.60 -4.07
C ILE A 108 -27.50 11.96 -4.59
N ASP A 109 -26.20 12.14 -4.80
CA ASP A 109 -25.64 13.41 -5.32
C ASP A 109 -26.21 13.73 -6.72
N GLY A 110 -26.19 12.75 -7.64
CA GLY A 110 -26.73 12.92 -8.98
C GLY A 110 -28.21 13.26 -8.98
N PHE A 111 -28.99 12.60 -8.13
CA PHE A 111 -30.42 12.89 -7.98
C PHE A 111 -30.68 14.30 -7.48
N TYR A 112 -30.01 14.70 -6.39
CA TYR A 112 -30.17 16.05 -5.82
C TYR A 112 -29.75 17.15 -6.79
N ARG A 113 -28.63 16.99 -7.48
CA ARG A 113 -28.16 17.96 -8.49
C ARG A 113 -29.17 18.13 -9.60
N THR A 114 -29.67 17.03 -10.15
CA THR A 114 -30.63 17.08 -11.24
C THR A 114 -31.98 17.69 -10.78
N ALA A 115 -32.48 17.24 -9.63
CA ALA A 115 -33.69 17.78 -9.06
C ALA A 115 -33.60 19.31 -8.82
N MET A 116 -32.46 19.74 -8.25
CA MET A 116 -32.19 21.16 -8.01
C MET A 116 -32.09 21.94 -9.32
N LEU A 117 -31.38 21.46 -10.32
CA LEU A 117 -31.25 22.12 -11.62
C LEU A 117 -32.59 22.23 -12.35
N ASN A 118 -33.44 21.22 -12.25
CA ASN A 118 -34.79 21.25 -12.84
C ASN A 118 -35.73 22.30 -12.18
N THR A 119 -35.40 22.81 -10.99
CA THR A 119 -36.19 23.91 -10.34
C THR A 119 -35.81 25.28 -10.79
N PHE A 120 -34.69 25.45 -11.51
CA PHE A 120 -34.26 26.79 -11.98
C PHE A 120 -35.07 27.23 -13.22
N PRO A 121 -35.78 28.36 -13.16
CA PRO A 121 -36.70 28.82 -14.22
C PRO A 121 -36.01 29.13 -15.56
N LEU A 122 -34.70 29.40 -15.53
CA LEU A 122 -33.88 29.78 -16.70
C LEU A 122 -33.22 28.61 -17.41
N ILE A 123 -33.32 27.40 -16.83
CA ILE A 123 -32.70 26.21 -17.37
C ILE A 123 -33.80 25.25 -17.81
N GLN A 124 -33.69 24.72 -19.04
CA GLN A 124 -34.58 23.64 -19.47
C GLN A 124 -34.35 22.39 -18.59
N PRO A 125 -35.40 21.67 -18.23
CA PRO A 125 -35.26 20.43 -17.45
C PRO A 125 -34.32 19.47 -18.15
N ILE A 126 -33.33 19.00 -17.43
CA ILE A 126 -32.29 18.09 -17.97
C ILE A 126 -32.84 16.68 -18.21
N GLY A 127 -33.94 16.33 -17.52
CA GLY A 127 -34.62 15.06 -17.63
C GLY A 127 -35.08 14.52 -16.27
N ASP A 128 -35.47 13.24 -16.26
CA ASP A 128 -35.85 12.57 -15.03
C ASP A 128 -34.66 12.48 -14.06
N PRO A 129 -34.79 12.99 -12.81
CA PRO A 129 -33.70 13.01 -11.86
C PRO A 129 -33.09 11.62 -11.56
N LEU A 130 -33.91 10.58 -11.56
CA LEU A 130 -33.43 9.22 -11.30
C LEU A 130 -32.62 8.69 -12.50
N GLY A 131 -33.13 8.85 -13.72
CA GLY A 131 -32.43 8.43 -14.92
C GLY A 131 -31.09 9.13 -15.09
N VAL A 132 -31.04 10.44 -14.89
CA VAL A 132 -29.80 11.24 -14.96
C VAL A 132 -28.82 10.82 -13.84
N ALA A 133 -29.31 10.56 -12.62
CA ALA A 133 -28.47 10.09 -11.51
C ALA A 133 -27.80 8.76 -11.82
N VAL A 134 -28.51 7.83 -12.47
CA VAL A 134 -27.95 6.53 -12.88
C VAL A 134 -26.85 6.73 -13.92
N VAL A 135 -27.09 7.54 -14.96
CA VAL A 135 -26.07 7.83 -15.99
C VAL A 135 -24.85 8.51 -15.38
N TYR A 136 -25.09 9.48 -14.49
CA TYR A 136 -24.02 10.16 -13.74
C TYR A 136 -23.18 9.18 -12.90
N ALA A 137 -23.85 8.28 -12.17
CA ALA A 137 -23.17 7.27 -11.37
C ALA A 137 -22.34 6.33 -12.24
N TRP A 138 -22.87 5.87 -13.37
CA TRP A 138 -22.12 5.04 -14.33
C TRP A 138 -20.90 5.76 -14.88
N ALA A 139 -21.03 7.02 -15.27
CA ALA A 139 -19.92 7.80 -15.80
C ALA A 139 -18.81 8.00 -14.73
N LEU A 140 -19.19 8.48 -13.54
CA LEU A 140 -18.25 8.78 -12.47
C LEU A 140 -17.54 7.51 -11.97
N LEU A 141 -18.31 6.47 -11.65
CA LEU A 141 -17.75 5.21 -11.15
C LEU A 141 -17.01 4.44 -12.25
N GLY A 142 -17.41 4.60 -13.50
CA GLY A 142 -16.70 4.02 -14.64
C GLY A 142 -15.30 4.62 -14.80
N ILE A 143 -15.19 5.95 -14.79
CA ILE A 143 -13.91 6.65 -14.87
C ILE A 143 -13.02 6.27 -13.67
N LEU A 144 -13.57 6.32 -12.46
CA LEU A 144 -12.85 5.97 -11.24
C LEU A 144 -12.42 4.49 -11.26
N GLY A 145 -13.31 3.60 -11.69
CA GLY A 145 -13.04 2.16 -11.78
C GLY A 145 -11.92 1.84 -12.77
N VAL A 146 -11.91 2.46 -13.95
CA VAL A 146 -10.84 2.29 -14.94
C VAL A 146 -9.51 2.82 -14.38
N HIS A 147 -9.53 3.96 -13.70
CA HIS A 147 -8.34 4.53 -13.06
C HIS A 147 -7.73 3.56 -12.03
N GLU A 148 -8.55 3.05 -11.10
CA GLU A 148 -8.10 2.09 -10.07
C GLU A 148 -7.66 0.75 -10.68
N ALA A 149 -8.35 0.29 -11.73
CA ALA A 149 -7.95 -0.90 -12.47
C ALA A 149 -6.56 -0.74 -13.10
N GLY A 150 -6.23 0.46 -13.60
CA GLY A 150 -4.90 0.79 -14.09
C GLY A 150 -3.82 0.62 -13.01
N HIS A 151 -4.07 1.14 -11.80
CA HIS A 151 -3.16 0.96 -10.67
C HIS A 151 -3.00 -0.50 -10.25
N LEU A 152 -4.09 -1.27 -10.21
CA LEU A 152 -4.04 -2.70 -9.92
C LEU A 152 -3.27 -3.49 -11.00
N PHE A 153 -3.47 -3.14 -12.26
CA PHE A 153 -2.77 -3.76 -13.37
C PHE A 153 -1.27 -3.48 -13.29
N ALA A 154 -0.88 -2.22 -13.09
CA ALA A 154 0.52 -1.83 -12.93
C ALA A 154 1.17 -2.55 -11.72
N ALA A 155 0.48 -2.58 -10.58
CA ALA A 155 0.96 -3.29 -9.39
C ALA A 155 1.14 -4.80 -9.66
N LYS A 156 0.20 -5.43 -10.36
CA LYS A 156 0.28 -6.84 -10.74
C LYS A 156 1.41 -7.10 -11.74
N TRP A 157 1.58 -6.24 -12.72
CA TRP A 157 2.67 -6.28 -13.70
C TRP A 157 4.03 -6.25 -12.99
N HIS A 158 4.13 -5.35 -12.02
CA HIS A 158 5.30 -5.25 -11.16
C HIS A 158 5.33 -6.25 -10.00
N LYS A 159 4.47 -7.28 -9.96
CA LYS A 159 4.36 -8.32 -8.91
C LYS A 159 4.26 -7.75 -7.47
N ILE A 160 3.78 -6.52 -7.31
CA ILE A 160 3.57 -5.89 -6.01
C ILE A 160 2.27 -6.43 -5.42
N LYS A 161 2.34 -6.99 -4.20
CA LYS A 161 1.15 -7.46 -3.49
C LYS A 161 0.35 -6.26 -2.99
N THR A 162 -0.87 -6.08 -3.52
CA THR A 162 -1.78 -4.99 -3.16
C THR A 162 -3.07 -5.53 -2.56
N THR A 163 -3.80 -4.67 -1.86
CA THR A 163 -5.18 -4.95 -1.43
C THR A 163 -6.17 -4.62 -2.55
N TRP A 164 -7.41 -5.08 -2.41
CA TRP A 164 -8.52 -4.57 -3.19
C TRP A 164 -8.70 -3.06 -2.94
N PRO A 165 -9.19 -2.29 -3.94
CA PRO A 165 -9.42 -0.88 -3.77
C PRO A 165 -10.51 -0.62 -2.73
N TYR A 166 -10.27 0.34 -1.86
CA TYR A 166 -11.23 0.84 -0.88
C TYR A 166 -11.79 2.15 -1.38
N PHE A 167 -13.04 2.14 -1.81
CA PHE A 167 -13.76 3.35 -2.21
C PHE A 167 -14.19 4.10 -0.97
N ILE A 168 -13.92 5.40 -0.94
CA ILE A 168 -14.26 6.25 0.21
C ILE A 168 -15.52 7.04 -0.16
N PRO A 169 -16.67 6.76 0.50
CA PRO A 169 -17.87 7.51 0.26
C PRO A 169 -17.67 8.98 0.66
N GLY A 170 -18.21 9.88 -0.12
CA GLY A 170 -18.15 11.32 0.12
C GLY A 170 -19.40 11.86 0.83
N ILE A 171 -19.58 13.18 0.74
CA ILE A 171 -20.71 13.91 1.30
C ILE A 171 -21.45 14.58 0.13
N PRO A 172 -22.55 13.98 -0.37
CA PRO A 172 -23.25 14.48 -1.56
C PRO A 172 -23.79 15.91 -1.38
N ILE A 173 -24.23 16.28 -0.19
CA ILE A 173 -24.79 17.63 0.11
C ILE A 173 -23.75 18.73 -0.15
N VAL A 174 -22.45 18.43 0.04
CA VAL A 174 -21.35 19.38 -0.20
C VAL A 174 -20.87 19.31 -1.65
N GLY A 175 -21.44 18.41 -2.45
CA GLY A 175 -21.07 18.25 -3.85
C GLY A 175 -19.83 17.40 -4.08
N ILE A 176 -19.43 16.63 -3.10
CA ILE A 176 -18.32 15.68 -3.16
C ILE A 176 -18.87 14.26 -2.92
N PRO A 177 -19.35 13.55 -3.94
CA PRO A 177 -20.03 12.27 -3.78
C PRO A 177 -19.07 11.12 -3.40
N THR A 178 -17.80 11.28 -3.68
CA THR A 178 -16.73 10.33 -3.29
C THR A 178 -15.42 11.06 -3.09
N PHE A 179 -14.60 10.58 -2.16
CA PHE A 179 -13.20 11.00 -1.98
C PHE A 179 -12.22 10.15 -2.81
N GLY A 180 -12.74 9.33 -3.71
CA GLY A 180 -11.93 8.43 -4.53
C GLY A 180 -11.77 7.05 -3.92
N ALA A 181 -10.70 6.36 -4.34
CA ALA A 181 -10.35 5.06 -3.80
C ALA A 181 -8.88 5.03 -3.42
N PHE A 182 -8.48 4.09 -2.57
CA PHE A 182 -7.09 3.86 -2.29
C PHE A 182 -6.75 2.37 -2.29
N ILE A 183 -5.54 2.07 -2.75
CA ILE A 183 -4.98 0.72 -2.80
C ILE A 183 -3.78 0.69 -1.85
N GLN A 184 -3.77 -0.26 -0.93
CA GLN A 184 -2.66 -0.41 -0.01
C GLN A 184 -1.66 -1.44 -0.56
N SER A 185 -0.39 -1.04 -0.72
CA SER A 185 0.70 -1.97 -0.97
C SER A 185 1.03 -2.75 0.31
N ARG A 186 1.24 -4.06 0.16
CA ARG A 186 1.65 -4.95 1.25
C ARG A 186 3.15 -5.25 1.26
N SER A 187 3.87 -4.84 0.24
CA SER A 187 5.32 -5.00 0.19
C SER A 187 6.00 -3.83 0.89
N LEU A 188 6.86 -4.14 1.86
CA LEU A 188 7.73 -3.16 2.53
C LEU A 188 8.98 -2.88 1.70
N THR A 189 9.32 -3.77 0.79
CA THR A 189 10.51 -3.69 -0.06
C THR A 189 10.12 -3.86 -1.52
N VAL A 190 10.64 -2.98 -2.36
CA VAL A 190 10.55 -3.06 -3.83
C VAL A 190 11.86 -3.68 -4.32
N ASN A 191 12.05 -4.96 -4.03
CA ASN A 191 13.22 -5.68 -4.51
C ASN A 191 12.87 -6.44 -5.79
N ARG A 192 13.50 -5.98 -6.84
CA ARG A 192 13.51 -6.66 -8.14
C ARG A 192 14.79 -6.42 -8.86
#